data_5bcf5f355a14021bd3d359f65c2f0c11
#
_entry.id   5bcf5f355a14021bd3d359f65c2f0c11
#
_cell.length_a   1.000
_cell.length_b   1.000
_cell.length_c   1.000
_cell.angle_alpha   90.00
_cell.angle_beta   90.00
_cell.angle_gamma   90.00
#
_symmetry.space_group_name_H-M   'P 1'
#
loop_
_entity.id
_entity.type
_entity.pdbx_description
1 polymer ?
#
loop_
_entity_poly.entity_id
_entity_poly.type
_entity_poly.pdbx_seq_one_letter_code
_entity_poly.pdbx_strand_id
1 'polypeptide(L)'
;MAEPAARSCCLGWDFSTQQVKVVAVDAELNVFYEDSVHFDRDLLEFGTQGGVHVHENGLTVTSPVLMWVKALDIILEKMKTSGFDFSQVLALSGAGQQHGSVYWKTGASQVLTSLSPNLPLHEQLQACFSISDCPVWMDSSTTAQCRQLEAAVGGAQALSCLTGSRAYERFTGNQIAKIYQQNPEAYSHTERISLVSSFAASLFLGSYSPIDYSDGSGMNLLQIQGKVWSQACLGACAPHLEEKLGSPVPSCSVVGAVSSYYVQRYGFPPGCKVVAFTGDNPASLAGMRLEEGDIAVSLGTSDTLFLWLQEPTPALEGHIFCNPVDTQHYMALLCFKNGSLMREKIRDESASRSWSEFSKALQSTEMGNGGNLGFYFDVMEITPEIVGRHRFSAENREVSAFPWDVEIRALIEGQFMAKRIHAEGLGYRVMPKTKILATGGASHNRDILQVLADVFGAPVYVIDTANSACVGSAYRAFHGLAAETDVPFSEVVKLAPNPRLAATPTPGASQLGAPS
;
A
#
# COMPACT_ATOMS: atom_id res chain seq x y z
N MET A 1 21.66 15.17 36.19
CA MET A 1 20.65 14.32 35.50
C MET A 1 21.41 13.30 34.69
N ALA A 2 21.14 12.01 34.90
CA ALA A 2 21.73 10.99 34.07
C ALA A 2 21.21 11.15 32.61
N GLU A 3 22.10 11.07 31.63
CA GLU A 3 21.70 11.01 30.23
C GLU A 3 20.74 9.83 30.04
N PRO A 4 19.63 10.00 29.29
CA PRO A 4 18.76 8.87 29.01
C PRO A 4 19.57 7.78 28.32
N ALA A 5 19.38 6.53 28.76
CA ALA A 5 20.05 5.38 28.17
C ALA A 5 19.76 5.35 26.67
N ALA A 6 20.80 5.21 25.84
CA ALA A 6 20.66 5.09 24.41
C ALA A 6 19.78 3.87 24.07
N ARG A 7 18.83 4.04 23.15
CA ARG A 7 17.86 3.00 22.75
C ARG A 7 18.29 2.33 21.46
N SER A 8 18.52 1.02 21.52
CA SER A 8 18.60 0.22 20.30
C SER A 8 17.27 0.29 19.55
N CYS A 9 17.32 0.48 18.25
CA CYS A 9 16.12 0.71 17.46
C CYS A 9 16.24 0.18 16.03
N CYS A 10 15.09 0.11 15.36
CA CYS A 10 14.99 -0.01 13.91
C CYS A 10 14.31 1.22 13.35
N LEU A 11 14.73 1.65 12.15
CA LEU A 11 14.09 2.74 11.43
C LEU A 11 13.08 2.17 10.41
N GLY A 12 11.92 2.82 10.32
CA GLY A 12 10.95 2.59 9.26
C GLY A 12 10.78 3.84 8.42
N TRP A 13 10.96 3.71 7.12
CA TRP A 13 10.83 4.80 6.15
C TRP A 13 9.57 4.63 5.33
N ASP A 14 9.02 5.74 4.86
CA ASP A 14 7.90 5.76 3.91
C ASP A 14 8.12 6.87 2.88
N PHE A 15 8.41 6.44 1.65
CA PHE A 15 8.52 7.32 0.47
C PHE A 15 7.17 7.36 -0.21
N SER A 16 6.25 8.13 0.38
CA SER A 16 4.87 8.24 -0.09
C SER A 16 4.73 9.30 -1.19
N THR A 17 3.51 9.50 -1.68
CA THR A 17 3.24 10.40 -2.81
C THR A 17 3.57 11.84 -2.48
N GLN A 18 3.25 12.31 -1.27
CA GLN A 18 3.36 13.72 -0.89
C GLN A 18 4.51 14.03 0.06
N GLN A 19 5.14 13.01 0.62
CA GLN A 19 6.15 13.22 1.65
C GLN A 19 7.05 11.98 1.82
N VAL A 20 8.19 12.21 2.45
CA VAL A 20 9.00 11.13 3.02
C VAL A 20 8.89 11.23 4.53
N LYS A 21 8.65 10.11 5.18
CA LYS A 21 8.55 9.99 6.65
C LYS A 21 9.54 8.97 7.18
N VAL A 22 9.90 9.14 8.44
CA VAL A 22 10.69 8.16 9.19
C VAL A 22 10.14 8.03 10.60
N VAL A 23 10.18 6.80 11.13
CA VAL A 23 9.97 6.53 12.55
C VAL A 23 11.14 5.71 13.08
N ALA A 24 11.49 5.92 14.35
CA ALA A 24 12.39 5.04 15.07
C ALA A 24 11.60 4.29 16.13
N VAL A 25 11.74 2.96 16.13
CA VAL A 25 11.02 2.05 17.01
C VAL A 25 12.02 1.27 17.85
N ASP A 26 11.85 1.28 19.17
CA ASP A 26 12.75 0.57 20.09
C ASP A 26 12.41 -0.94 20.17
N ALA A 27 13.21 -1.68 20.94
CA ALA A 27 13.05 -3.14 21.08
C ALA A 27 11.71 -3.54 21.74
N GLU A 28 11.06 -2.63 22.46
CA GLU A 28 9.74 -2.82 23.07
C GLU A 28 8.61 -2.38 22.11
N LEU A 29 8.96 -2.02 20.89
CA LEU A 29 8.07 -1.58 19.82
C LEU A 29 7.39 -0.23 20.09
N ASN A 30 8.01 0.63 20.87
CA ASN A 30 7.57 2.01 21.08
C ASN A 30 8.20 2.91 20.04
N VAL A 31 7.38 3.75 19.41
CA VAL A 31 7.84 4.83 18.53
C VAL A 31 8.34 5.97 19.41
N PHE A 32 9.63 6.30 19.33
CA PHE A 32 10.23 7.37 20.15
C PHE A 32 10.81 8.52 19.33
N TYR A 33 10.79 8.43 18.01
CA TYR A 33 11.19 9.49 17.10
C TYR A 33 10.38 9.42 15.83
N GLU A 34 9.94 10.55 15.32
CA GLU A 34 9.28 10.69 14.01
C GLU A 34 9.71 12.02 13.37
N ASP A 35 9.83 12.00 12.04
CA ASP A 35 10.06 13.19 11.25
C ASP A 35 9.54 13.00 9.83
N SER A 36 9.35 14.11 9.12
CA SER A 36 8.87 14.09 7.75
C SER A 36 9.32 15.31 6.96
N VAL A 37 9.34 15.16 5.64
CA VAL A 37 9.52 16.25 4.67
C VAL A 37 8.37 16.18 3.69
N HIS A 38 7.60 17.26 3.58
CA HIS A 38 6.47 17.38 2.67
C HIS A 38 6.92 18.06 1.38
N PHE A 39 6.74 17.41 0.24
CA PHE A 39 7.32 17.86 -1.03
C PHE A 39 6.83 19.25 -1.47
N ASP A 40 5.52 19.48 -1.46
CA ASP A 40 4.95 20.73 -1.93
C ASP A 40 5.33 21.93 -1.05
N ARG A 41 5.46 21.70 0.26
CA ARG A 41 5.76 22.73 1.25
C ARG A 41 7.25 22.97 1.42
N ASP A 42 8.05 21.90 1.49
CA ASP A 42 9.44 21.95 1.91
C ASP A 42 10.43 21.90 0.73
N LEU A 43 9.98 21.49 -0.45
CA LEU A 43 10.78 21.35 -1.67
C LEU A 43 10.12 22.08 -2.86
N LEU A 44 9.89 23.37 -2.68
CA LEU A 44 9.18 24.24 -3.65
C LEU A 44 9.84 24.27 -5.03
N GLU A 45 11.16 24.07 -5.10
CA GLU A 45 11.93 24.12 -6.34
C GLU A 45 11.54 23.04 -7.35
N PHE A 46 10.92 21.95 -6.91
CA PHE A 46 10.45 20.89 -7.81
C PHE A 46 9.08 21.15 -8.42
N GLY A 47 8.34 22.15 -7.90
CA GLY A 47 7.10 22.63 -8.50
C GLY A 47 5.95 21.61 -8.52
N THR A 48 5.94 20.64 -7.59
CA THR A 48 4.89 19.63 -7.55
C THR A 48 3.61 20.13 -6.89
N GLN A 49 2.49 19.50 -7.24
CA GLN A 49 1.19 19.66 -6.57
C GLN A 49 0.68 18.29 -6.18
N GLY A 50 0.48 18.06 -4.87
CA GLY A 50 0.20 16.73 -4.34
C GLY A 50 1.38 15.76 -4.52
N GLY A 51 2.59 16.29 -4.64
CA GLY A 51 3.82 15.52 -4.84
C GLY A 51 4.07 15.07 -6.27
N VAL A 52 3.30 15.54 -7.23
CA VAL A 52 3.36 15.08 -8.63
C VAL A 52 3.30 16.23 -9.63
N HIS A 53 3.68 15.92 -10.86
CA HIS A 53 3.43 16.73 -12.04
C HIS A 53 2.34 16.06 -12.88
N VAL A 54 1.20 16.71 -13.05
CA VAL A 54 0.16 16.26 -13.99
C VAL A 54 0.39 16.96 -15.33
N HIS A 55 0.59 16.18 -16.39
CA HIS A 55 0.87 16.70 -17.73
C HIS A 55 -0.40 17.17 -18.44
N GLU A 56 -0.23 17.90 -19.54
CA GLU A 56 -1.35 18.53 -20.28
C GLU A 56 -2.45 17.55 -20.72
N ASN A 57 -2.10 16.30 -21.04
CA ASN A 57 -3.08 15.29 -21.44
C ASN A 57 -3.97 14.81 -20.27
N GLY A 58 -3.68 15.22 -19.03
CA GLY A 58 -4.41 14.81 -17.84
C GLY A 58 -4.23 13.34 -17.43
N LEU A 59 -3.51 12.56 -18.21
CA LEU A 59 -3.31 11.12 -18.01
C LEU A 59 -1.89 10.78 -17.54
N THR A 60 -0.90 11.52 -18.03
CA THR A 60 0.50 11.33 -17.67
C THR A 60 0.78 12.03 -16.36
N VAL A 61 1.22 11.28 -15.35
CA VAL A 61 1.53 11.78 -14.01
C VAL A 61 2.90 11.28 -13.59
N THR A 62 3.77 12.19 -13.18
CA THR A 62 5.17 11.92 -12.88
C THR A 62 5.61 12.60 -11.60
N SER A 63 6.74 12.17 -11.05
CA SER A 63 7.41 12.84 -9.92
C SER A 63 8.91 12.91 -10.16
N PRO A 64 9.57 14.03 -9.77
CA PRO A 64 11.01 14.15 -9.92
C PRO A 64 11.74 13.21 -8.96
N VAL A 65 12.60 12.35 -9.50
CA VAL A 65 13.34 11.39 -8.67
C VAL A 65 14.30 12.09 -7.70
N LEU A 66 14.92 13.19 -8.12
CA LEU A 66 15.84 13.96 -7.25
C LEU A 66 15.12 14.62 -6.07
N MET A 67 13.82 14.86 -6.18
CA MET A 67 13.00 15.34 -5.06
C MET A 67 12.99 14.32 -3.92
N TRP A 68 12.83 13.04 -4.24
CA TRP A 68 12.86 11.97 -3.24
C TRP A 68 14.24 11.85 -2.59
N VAL A 69 15.31 11.97 -3.37
CA VAL A 69 16.69 11.95 -2.87
C VAL A 69 16.94 13.13 -1.94
N LYS A 70 16.55 14.34 -2.34
CA LYS A 70 16.72 15.55 -1.52
C LYS A 70 15.90 15.49 -0.23
N ALA A 71 14.69 14.95 -0.29
CA ALA A 71 13.88 14.75 0.92
C ALA A 71 14.58 13.85 1.93
N LEU A 72 15.23 12.77 1.47
CA LEU A 72 16.02 11.91 2.35
C LEU A 72 17.18 12.67 2.98
N ASP A 73 17.94 13.43 2.19
CA ASP A 73 19.02 14.27 2.71
C ASP A 73 18.53 15.21 3.82
N ILE A 74 17.40 15.88 3.60
CA ILE A 74 16.83 16.83 4.57
C ILE A 74 16.43 16.13 5.85
N ILE A 75 15.76 14.97 5.76
CA ILE A 75 15.36 14.22 6.97
C ILE A 75 16.58 13.79 7.78
N LEU A 76 17.60 13.25 7.12
CA LEU A 76 18.81 12.81 7.82
C LEU A 76 19.51 13.99 8.52
N GLU A 77 19.56 15.15 7.90
CA GLU A 77 20.10 16.36 8.52
C GLU A 77 19.24 16.84 9.71
N LYS A 78 17.92 16.78 9.58
CA LYS A 78 16.99 17.10 10.68
C LYS A 78 17.18 16.15 11.86
N MET A 79 17.33 14.86 11.60
CA MET A 79 17.62 13.85 12.62
C MET A 79 18.93 14.16 13.35
N LYS A 80 19.98 14.46 12.58
CA LYS A 80 21.29 14.81 13.14
C LYS A 80 21.21 16.07 14.01
N THR A 81 20.55 17.10 13.52
CA THR A 81 20.38 18.36 14.25
C THR A 81 19.58 18.19 15.54
N SER A 82 18.59 17.29 15.55
CA SER A 82 17.78 17.00 16.74
C SER A 82 18.51 16.12 17.77
N GLY A 83 19.71 15.67 17.47
CA GLY A 83 20.51 14.82 18.37
C GLY A 83 20.18 13.33 18.32
N PHE A 84 19.52 12.87 17.24
CA PHE A 84 19.24 11.44 17.09
C PHE A 84 20.55 10.63 17.07
N ASP A 85 20.60 9.56 17.85
CA ASP A 85 21.78 8.70 17.94
C ASP A 85 21.71 7.57 16.90
N PHE A 86 22.31 7.81 15.74
CA PHE A 86 22.34 6.84 14.65
C PHE A 86 23.11 5.55 15.00
N SER A 87 24.01 5.61 16.00
CA SER A 87 24.80 4.44 16.41
C SER A 87 23.95 3.32 17.02
N GLN A 88 22.70 3.61 17.39
CA GLN A 88 21.77 2.66 17.97
C GLN A 88 20.88 1.96 16.94
N VAL A 89 21.00 2.29 15.66
CA VAL A 89 20.17 1.70 14.61
C VAL A 89 20.69 0.31 14.24
N LEU A 90 19.93 -0.72 14.59
CA LEU A 90 20.27 -2.13 14.30
C LEU A 90 19.98 -2.50 12.85
N ALA A 91 18.87 -2.01 12.33
CA ALA A 91 18.40 -2.27 10.98
C ALA A 91 17.42 -1.19 10.54
N LEU A 92 17.20 -1.12 9.26
CA LEU A 92 16.14 -0.30 8.67
C LEU A 92 15.44 -1.04 7.54
N SER A 93 14.22 -0.67 7.31
CA SER A 93 13.43 -1.04 6.15
C SER A 93 12.54 0.14 5.77
N GLY A 94 11.77 -0.02 4.74
CA GLY A 94 10.92 1.08 4.29
C GLY A 94 9.83 0.66 3.32
N ALA A 95 8.99 1.65 3.03
CA ALA A 95 7.92 1.57 2.08
C ALA A 95 8.11 2.62 0.99
N GLY A 96 7.66 2.32 -0.22
CA GLY A 96 7.54 3.27 -1.31
C GLY A 96 6.15 3.25 -1.89
N GLN A 97 5.68 4.39 -2.40
CA GLN A 97 4.43 4.41 -3.16
C GLN A 97 4.49 3.34 -4.25
N GLN A 98 3.41 2.57 -4.38
CA GLN A 98 3.39 1.43 -5.29
C GLN A 98 3.40 1.86 -6.76
N HIS A 99 3.90 0.97 -7.62
CA HIS A 99 3.86 1.05 -9.07
C HIS A 99 4.82 2.04 -9.73
N GLY A 100 5.25 3.09 -9.04
CA GLY A 100 6.23 4.03 -9.57
C GLY A 100 7.56 3.37 -9.89
N SER A 101 8.27 3.88 -10.88
CA SER A 101 9.50 3.29 -11.39
C SER A 101 10.62 4.31 -11.56
N VAL A 102 11.83 3.89 -11.29
CA VAL A 102 13.04 4.71 -11.35
C VAL A 102 14.03 4.07 -12.31
N TYR A 103 14.64 4.90 -13.15
CA TYR A 103 15.48 4.47 -14.26
C TYR A 103 16.91 4.95 -14.03
N TRP A 104 17.77 4.03 -13.56
CA TRP A 104 19.17 4.31 -13.28
C TRP A 104 19.98 4.31 -14.56
N LYS A 105 20.67 5.42 -14.80
CA LYS A 105 21.49 5.59 -15.99
C LYS A 105 22.72 4.69 -15.94
N THR A 106 23.19 4.24 -17.09
CA THR A 106 24.44 3.49 -17.23
C THR A 106 25.58 4.22 -16.51
N GLY A 107 26.26 3.52 -15.62
CA GLY A 107 27.34 4.07 -14.79
C GLY A 107 26.89 4.54 -13.39
N ALA A 108 25.61 4.61 -13.11
CA ALA A 108 25.11 5.04 -11.80
C ALA A 108 25.55 4.11 -10.65
N SER A 109 25.71 2.81 -10.91
CA SER A 109 26.21 1.87 -9.92
C SER A 109 27.58 2.25 -9.36
N GLN A 110 28.45 2.78 -10.20
CA GLN A 110 29.79 3.24 -9.79
C GLN A 110 29.69 4.48 -8.87
N VAL A 111 28.77 5.39 -9.17
CA VAL A 111 28.52 6.56 -8.32
C VAL A 111 28.02 6.13 -6.94
N LEU A 112 27.06 5.18 -6.89
CA LEU A 112 26.52 4.66 -5.63
C LEU A 112 27.59 4.00 -4.75
N THR A 113 28.55 3.31 -5.34
CA THR A 113 29.63 2.65 -4.60
C THR A 113 30.75 3.59 -4.19
N SER A 114 30.75 4.82 -4.68
CA SER A 114 31.83 5.81 -4.48
C SER A 114 31.32 7.12 -3.88
N LEU A 115 30.26 7.08 -3.08
CA LEU A 115 29.67 8.28 -2.47
C LEU A 115 30.65 8.95 -1.51
N SER A 116 30.81 10.27 -1.65
CA SER A 116 31.58 11.10 -0.73
C SER A 116 30.76 11.41 0.52
N PRO A 117 31.27 11.11 1.73
CA PRO A 117 30.54 11.42 2.96
C PRO A 117 30.44 12.92 3.26
N ASN A 118 31.16 13.75 2.51
CA ASN A 118 31.19 15.21 2.72
C ASN A 118 30.09 15.95 1.94
N LEU A 119 29.36 15.28 1.06
CA LEU A 119 28.33 15.87 0.21
C LEU A 119 26.99 15.18 0.40
N PRO A 120 25.85 15.91 0.29
CA PRO A 120 24.53 15.29 0.32
C PRO A 120 24.32 14.42 -0.93
N LEU A 121 23.43 13.43 -0.81
CA LEU A 121 23.14 12.48 -1.87
C LEU A 121 22.66 13.15 -3.16
N HIS A 122 21.75 14.13 -3.05
CA HIS A 122 21.13 14.74 -4.22
C HIS A 122 22.14 15.47 -5.12
N GLU A 123 23.21 16.01 -4.56
CA GLU A 123 24.28 16.62 -5.35
C GLU A 123 25.09 15.58 -6.11
N GLN A 124 25.30 14.41 -5.53
CA GLN A 124 26.10 13.34 -6.13
C GLN A 124 25.34 12.52 -7.16
N LEU A 125 24.01 12.47 -7.07
CA LEU A 125 23.17 11.61 -7.91
C LEU A 125 22.48 12.35 -9.07
N GLN A 126 22.77 13.63 -9.29
CA GLN A 126 22.12 14.46 -10.32
C GLN A 126 22.18 13.85 -11.73
N ALA A 127 23.26 13.18 -12.08
CA ALA A 127 23.46 12.59 -13.41
C ALA A 127 23.18 11.08 -13.45
N CYS A 128 22.59 10.51 -12.40
CA CYS A 128 22.44 9.06 -12.26
C CYS A 128 21.16 8.49 -12.86
N PHE A 129 20.29 9.31 -13.43
CA PHE A 129 18.98 8.86 -13.90
C PHE A 129 18.81 9.16 -15.39
N SER A 130 18.39 8.15 -16.16
CA SER A 130 18.06 8.31 -17.58
C SER A 130 16.70 8.97 -17.80
N ILE A 131 15.81 8.86 -16.82
CA ILE A 131 14.51 9.53 -16.75
C ILE A 131 14.52 10.32 -15.44
N SER A 132 14.39 11.64 -15.50
CA SER A 132 14.41 12.50 -14.32
C SER A 132 13.04 12.70 -13.67
N ASP A 133 11.98 12.60 -14.47
CA ASP A 133 10.59 12.76 -14.04
C ASP A 133 9.89 11.41 -14.22
N CYS A 134 9.76 10.65 -13.14
CA CYS A 134 9.40 9.25 -13.15
C CYS A 134 7.89 9.03 -13.12
N PRO A 135 7.36 8.04 -13.86
CA PRO A 135 5.94 7.72 -13.75
C PRO A 135 5.60 7.21 -12.36
N VAL A 136 4.43 7.60 -11.86
CA VAL A 136 3.91 7.21 -10.55
C VAL A 136 2.51 6.61 -10.68
N TRP A 137 1.97 6.06 -9.59
CA TRP A 137 0.73 5.30 -9.58
C TRP A 137 -0.51 6.05 -10.08
N MET A 138 -0.47 7.38 -10.08
CA MET A 138 -1.57 8.22 -10.58
C MET A 138 -1.60 8.29 -12.12
N ASP A 139 -0.57 7.80 -12.80
CA ASP A 139 -0.51 7.79 -14.26
C ASP A 139 -1.49 6.77 -14.83
N SER A 140 -2.31 7.18 -15.79
CA SER A 140 -3.30 6.35 -16.48
C SER A 140 -3.13 6.36 -18.01
N SER A 141 -1.93 6.69 -18.49
CA SER A 141 -1.66 6.92 -19.92
C SER A 141 -1.33 5.67 -20.74
N THR A 142 -1.31 4.48 -20.12
CA THR A 142 -0.78 3.25 -20.75
C THR A 142 -1.87 2.26 -21.18
N THR A 143 -3.06 2.73 -21.52
CA THR A 143 -4.18 1.84 -21.93
C THR A 143 -3.79 0.94 -23.11
N ALA A 144 -3.10 1.48 -24.11
CA ALA A 144 -2.64 0.71 -25.27
C ALA A 144 -1.66 -0.40 -24.86
N GLN A 145 -0.74 -0.10 -23.96
CA GLN A 145 0.25 -1.07 -23.45
C GLN A 145 -0.43 -2.17 -22.63
N CYS A 146 -1.45 -1.81 -21.84
CA CYS A 146 -2.26 -2.79 -21.10
C CYS A 146 -2.92 -3.80 -22.05
N ARG A 147 -3.51 -3.34 -23.13
CA ARG A 147 -4.14 -4.21 -24.14
C ARG A 147 -3.12 -5.10 -24.84
N GLN A 148 -1.93 -4.56 -25.15
CA GLN A 148 -0.84 -5.33 -25.76
C GLN A 148 -0.36 -6.44 -24.84
N LEU A 149 -0.18 -6.14 -23.55
CA LEU A 149 0.26 -7.12 -22.54
C LEU A 149 -0.78 -8.24 -22.39
N GLU A 150 -2.04 -7.89 -22.22
CA GLU A 150 -3.12 -8.89 -22.08
C GLU A 150 -3.23 -9.78 -23.32
N ALA A 151 -3.15 -9.20 -24.51
CA ALA A 151 -3.18 -9.97 -25.76
C ALA A 151 -2.00 -10.94 -25.86
N ALA A 152 -0.81 -10.54 -25.38
CA ALA A 152 0.38 -11.38 -25.44
C ALA A 152 0.32 -12.61 -24.53
N VAL A 153 -0.48 -12.59 -23.48
CA VAL A 153 -0.57 -13.70 -22.49
C VAL A 153 -1.91 -14.44 -22.52
N GLY A 154 -2.79 -14.11 -23.45
CA GLY A 154 -4.06 -14.83 -23.63
C GLY A 154 -5.28 -14.17 -23.01
N GLY A 155 -5.19 -12.91 -22.61
CA GLY A 155 -6.30 -12.11 -22.12
C GLY A 155 -6.15 -11.63 -20.67
N ALA A 156 -7.08 -10.79 -20.23
CA ALA A 156 -7.07 -10.18 -18.89
C ALA A 156 -7.12 -11.24 -17.77
N GLN A 157 -7.98 -12.24 -17.91
CA GLN A 157 -8.10 -13.30 -16.89
C GLN A 157 -6.82 -14.13 -16.80
N ALA A 158 -6.20 -14.44 -17.95
CA ALA A 158 -4.93 -15.18 -17.99
C ALA A 158 -3.81 -14.39 -17.29
N LEU A 159 -3.73 -13.08 -17.52
CA LEU A 159 -2.76 -12.22 -16.86
C LEU A 159 -3.00 -12.17 -15.35
N SER A 160 -4.27 -12.06 -14.92
CA SER A 160 -4.62 -12.07 -13.49
C SER A 160 -4.25 -13.39 -12.82
N CYS A 161 -4.49 -14.53 -13.47
CA CYS A 161 -4.07 -15.84 -12.97
C CYS A 161 -2.56 -15.93 -12.81
N LEU A 162 -1.81 -15.30 -13.69
CA LEU A 162 -0.35 -15.35 -13.70
C LEU A 162 0.27 -14.39 -12.68
N THR A 163 -0.19 -13.13 -12.65
CA THR A 163 0.45 -12.04 -11.91
C THR A 163 -0.35 -11.50 -10.72
N GLY A 164 -1.56 -11.97 -10.51
CA GLY A 164 -2.44 -11.51 -9.44
C GLY A 164 -3.33 -10.32 -9.79
N SER A 165 -3.16 -9.74 -10.97
CA SER A 165 -3.94 -8.60 -11.45
C SER A 165 -4.07 -8.62 -12.97
N ARG A 166 -5.22 -8.17 -13.49
CA ARG A 166 -5.27 -7.81 -14.90
C ARG A 166 -4.32 -6.65 -15.19
N ALA A 167 -4.16 -6.24 -16.43
CA ALA A 167 -3.34 -5.09 -16.75
C ALA A 167 -4.02 -3.80 -16.28
N TYR A 168 -3.32 -3.05 -15.46
CA TYR A 168 -3.74 -1.72 -15.02
C TYR A 168 -2.74 -0.69 -15.55
N GLU A 169 -3.25 0.48 -15.94
CA GLU A 169 -2.42 1.54 -16.54
C GLU A 169 -1.27 1.97 -15.62
N ARG A 170 -1.52 2.03 -14.32
CA ARG A 170 -0.50 2.44 -13.34
C ARG A 170 0.58 1.40 -13.08
N PHE A 171 0.36 0.14 -13.45
CA PHE A 171 1.30 -0.94 -13.14
C PHE A 171 2.59 -0.80 -13.95
N THR A 172 3.68 -1.14 -13.31
CA THR A 172 5.05 -0.82 -13.73
C THR A 172 5.43 -1.39 -15.09
N GLY A 173 5.04 -2.62 -15.40
CA GLY A 173 5.33 -3.24 -16.69
C GLY A 173 4.77 -2.44 -17.87
N ASN A 174 3.55 -1.93 -17.71
CA ASN A 174 2.89 -1.11 -18.73
C ASN A 174 3.57 0.26 -18.88
N GLN A 175 4.02 0.84 -17.78
CA GLN A 175 4.77 2.10 -17.78
C GLN A 175 6.14 1.93 -18.45
N ILE A 176 6.84 0.84 -18.17
CA ILE A 176 8.13 0.53 -18.83
C ILE A 176 7.93 0.35 -20.34
N ALA A 177 6.85 -0.36 -20.73
CA ALA A 177 6.52 -0.55 -22.15
C ALA A 177 6.31 0.79 -22.87
N LYS A 178 5.57 1.72 -22.24
CA LYS A 178 5.37 3.06 -22.77
C LYS A 178 6.70 3.81 -22.95
N ILE A 179 7.55 3.79 -21.92
CA ILE A 179 8.86 4.46 -21.97
C ILE A 179 9.73 3.88 -23.08
N TYR A 180 9.78 2.56 -23.20
CA TYR A 180 10.53 1.92 -24.29
C TYR A 180 10.00 2.34 -25.66
N GLN A 181 8.69 2.39 -25.86
CA GLN A 181 8.06 2.75 -27.14
C GLN A 181 8.26 4.22 -27.49
N GLN A 182 8.16 5.12 -26.52
CA GLN A 182 8.21 6.57 -26.74
C GLN A 182 9.61 7.17 -26.61
N ASN A 183 10.48 6.56 -25.82
CA ASN A 183 11.84 7.04 -25.60
C ASN A 183 12.82 5.87 -25.52
N PRO A 184 13.01 5.14 -26.64
CA PRO A 184 13.88 3.97 -26.66
C PRO A 184 15.33 4.31 -26.35
N GLU A 185 15.78 5.54 -26.62
CA GLU A 185 17.14 5.99 -26.30
C GLU A 185 17.35 6.04 -24.77
N ALA A 186 16.45 6.66 -24.04
CA ALA A 186 16.53 6.69 -22.57
C ALA A 186 16.49 5.28 -21.99
N TYR A 187 15.62 4.42 -22.51
CA TYR A 187 15.56 3.02 -22.11
C TYR A 187 16.91 2.29 -22.36
N SER A 188 17.53 2.51 -23.51
CA SER A 188 18.82 1.89 -23.83
C SER A 188 19.96 2.35 -22.91
N HIS A 189 19.87 3.57 -22.38
CA HIS A 189 20.86 4.13 -21.45
C HIS A 189 20.51 3.83 -19.98
N THR A 190 19.53 2.99 -19.74
CA THR A 190 19.11 2.55 -18.39
C THR A 190 19.76 1.21 -18.08
N GLU A 191 20.60 1.14 -17.07
CA GLU A 191 21.22 -0.12 -16.64
C GLU A 191 20.39 -0.88 -15.60
N ARG A 192 19.57 -0.16 -14.82
CA ARG A 192 18.71 -0.76 -13.76
C ARG A 192 17.38 -0.01 -13.68
N ILE A 193 16.31 -0.76 -13.48
CA ILE A 193 14.98 -0.22 -13.21
C ILE A 193 14.57 -0.69 -11.81
N SER A 194 14.22 0.27 -10.96
CA SER A 194 13.74 0.03 -9.60
C SER A 194 12.28 0.45 -9.46
N LEU A 195 11.58 -0.15 -8.51
CA LEU A 195 10.38 0.44 -7.95
C LEU A 195 10.79 1.58 -7.00
N VAL A 196 9.86 2.42 -6.58
CA VAL A 196 10.17 3.47 -5.60
C VAL A 196 10.74 2.85 -4.32
N SER A 197 10.21 1.72 -3.88
CA SER A 197 10.69 0.98 -2.70
C SER A 197 12.13 0.50 -2.87
N SER A 198 12.43 -0.22 -3.92
CA SER A 198 13.79 -0.74 -4.15
C SER A 198 14.79 0.37 -4.52
N PHE A 199 14.31 1.47 -5.12
CA PHE A 199 15.10 2.69 -5.30
C PHE A 199 15.53 3.26 -3.94
N ALA A 200 14.59 3.43 -3.01
CA ALA A 200 14.89 3.94 -1.67
C ALA A 200 15.87 3.03 -0.93
N ALA A 201 15.68 1.72 -0.99
CA ALA A 201 16.61 0.75 -0.43
C ALA A 201 18.01 0.87 -1.04
N SER A 202 18.09 1.11 -2.34
CA SER A 202 19.36 1.29 -3.05
C SER A 202 20.13 2.51 -2.55
N LEU A 203 19.43 3.59 -2.19
CA LEU A 203 20.06 4.77 -1.59
C LEU A 203 20.77 4.43 -0.29
N PHE A 204 20.18 3.60 0.55
CA PHE A 204 20.78 3.18 1.82
C PHE A 204 21.90 2.16 1.65
N LEU A 205 21.77 1.26 0.67
CA LEU A 205 22.77 0.23 0.40
C LEU A 205 24.03 0.77 -0.28
N GLY A 206 23.92 1.83 -1.07
CA GLY A 206 25.00 2.25 -1.97
C GLY A 206 25.23 1.27 -3.13
N SER A 207 24.22 0.49 -3.46
CA SER A 207 24.18 -0.45 -4.59
C SER A 207 22.72 -0.76 -4.92
N TYR A 208 22.46 -1.38 -6.06
CA TYR A 208 21.08 -1.68 -6.43
C TYR A 208 20.46 -2.75 -5.53
N SER A 209 19.38 -2.39 -4.88
CA SER A 209 18.55 -3.33 -4.11
C SER A 209 17.73 -4.19 -5.04
N PRO A 210 17.59 -5.50 -4.76
CA PRO A 210 16.57 -6.32 -5.42
C PRO A 210 15.15 -5.76 -5.16
N ILE A 211 14.23 -6.06 -6.07
CA ILE A 211 12.80 -5.85 -5.89
C ILE A 211 12.28 -6.98 -5.01
N ASP A 212 11.42 -6.68 -4.02
CA ASP A 212 10.81 -7.69 -3.19
C ASP A 212 9.57 -8.32 -3.86
N TYR A 213 9.17 -9.50 -3.39
CA TYR A 213 8.03 -10.22 -3.97
C TYR A 213 6.72 -9.47 -3.84
N SER A 214 6.48 -8.80 -2.72
CA SER A 214 5.19 -8.16 -2.45
C SER A 214 4.97 -6.95 -3.35
N ASP A 215 5.91 -6.02 -3.40
CA ASP A 215 5.82 -4.86 -4.29
C ASP A 215 6.01 -5.27 -5.76
N GLY A 216 6.87 -6.26 -6.01
CA GLY A 216 7.06 -6.84 -7.33
C GLY A 216 5.79 -7.45 -7.92
N SER A 217 4.86 -7.89 -7.08
CA SER A 217 3.54 -8.37 -7.51
C SER A 217 2.67 -7.28 -8.15
N GLY A 218 2.97 -6.01 -7.91
CA GLY A 218 2.24 -4.86 -8.46
C GLY A 218 2.78 -4.35 -9.79
N MET A 219 3.51 -5.16 -10.54
CA MET A 219 4.17 -4.75 -11.80
C MET A 219 3.53 -5.34 -13.06
N ASN A 220 2.64 -6.32 -12.96
CA ASN A 220 2.19 -7.19 -14.05
C ASN A 220 3.32 -8.00 -14.70
N LEU A 221 4.40 -8.26 -13.98
CA LEU A 221 5.57 -8.95 -14.50
C LEU A 221 5.96 -10.20 -13.70
N LEU A 222 5.58 -10.26 -12.42
CA LEU A 222 5.93 -11.35 -11.51
C LEU A 222 4.85 -12.41 -11.48
N GLN A 223 5.25 -13.68 -11.65
CA GLN A 223 4.38 -14.82 -11.33
C GLN A 223 4.27 -14.93 -9.82
N ILE A 224 3.09 -14.65 -9.27
CA ILE A 224 2.95 -14.57 -7.80
C ILE A 224 3.06 -15.94 -7.11
N GLN A 225 2.75 -17.03 -7.78
CA GLN A 225 2.91 -18.38 -7.21
C GLN A 225 4.36 -18.87 -7.29
N GLY A 226 4.98 -18.77 -8.46
CA GLY A 226 6.37 -19.18 -8.66
C GLY A 226 7.40 -18.19 -8.14
N LYS A 227 7.01 -16.95 -7.92
CA LYS A 227 7.87 -15.86 -7.42
C LYS A 227 9.08 -15.60 -8.31
N VAL A 228 8.85 -15.66 -9.61
CA VAL A 228 9.82 -15.41 -10.67
C VAL A 228 9.19 -14.48 -11.72
N TRP A 229 10.02 -13.79 -12.49
CA TRP A 229 9.52 -12.98 -13.60
C TRP A 229 8.88 -13.87 -14.67
N SER A 230 7.73 -13.43 -15.20
CA SER A 230 7.10 -14.07 -16.35
C SER A 230 7.81 -13.65 -17.63
N GLN A 231 8.42 -14.61 -18.35
CA GLN A 231 9.13 -14.32 -19.60
C GLN A 231 8.19 -13.75 -20.66
N ALA A 232 6.96 -14.24 -20.72
CA ALA A 232 5.95 -13.72 -21.65
C ALA A 232 5.60 -12.25 -21.36
N CYS A 233 5.43 -11.89 -20.10
CA CYS A 233 5.15 -10.51 -19.68
C CYS A 233 6.34 -9.59 -19.92
N LEU A 234 7.54 -10.03 -19.57
CA LEU A 234 8.77 -9.26 -19.83
C LEU A 234 8.94 -8.96 -21.32
N GLY A 235 8.80 -9.99 -22.16
CA GLY A 235 8.95 -9.86 -23.61
C GLY A 235 7.89 -8.97 -24.25
N ALA A 236 6.69 -8.93 -23.69
CA ALA A 236 5.62 -8.06 -24.16
C ALA A 236 5.87 -6.58 -23.83
N CYS A 237 6.63 -6.29 -22.78
CA CYS A 237 6.85 -4.92 -22.32
C CYS A 237 8.09 -4.27 -22.96
N ALA A 238 9.25 -4.92 -22.89
CA ALA A 238 10.49 -4.33 -23.42
C ALA A 238 11.58 -5.39 -23.55
N PRO A 239 12.55 -5.20 -24.49
CA PRO A 239 13.69 -6.11 -24.62
C PRO A 239 14.66 -5.95 -23.44
N HIS A 240 15.36 -7.03 -23.10
CA HIS A 240 16.38 -7.06 -22.04
C HIS A 240 15.90 -6.59 -20.66
N LEU A 241 14.59 -6.68 -20.40
CA LEU A 241 14.00 -6.15 -19.18
C LEU A 241 14.43 -6.93 -17.94
N GLU A 242 14.57 -8.26 -18.03
CA GLU A 242 15.00 -9.08 -16.90
C GLU A 242 16.36 -8.64 -16.34
N GLU A 243 17.31 -8.33 -17.21
CA GLU A 243 18.64 -7.85 -16.82
C GLU A 243 18.56 -6.52 -16.07
N LYS A 244 17.64 -5.64 -16.48
CA LYS A 244 17.45 -4.33 -15.86
C LYS A 244 16.71 -4.41 -14.53
N LEU A 245 15.88 -5.42 -14.32
CA LEU A 245 15.13 -5.61 -13.07
C LEU A 245 15.93 -6.37 -12.00
N GLY A 246 16.79 -7.28 -12.41
CA GLY A 246 17.44 -8.20 -11.49
C GLY A 246 16.50 -9.27 -10.95
N SER A 247 16.99 -10.13 -10.06
CA SER A 247 16.19 -11.20 -9.46
C SER A 247 15.40 -10.70 -8.26
N PRO A 248 14.09 -11.02 -8.14
CA PRO A 248 13.31 -10.63 -6.98
C PRO A 248 13.68 -11.45 -5.74
N VAL A 249 13.36 -10.91 -4.56
CA VAL A 249 13.67 -11.54 -3.27
C VAL A 249 12.45 -11.54 -2.36
N PRO A 250 12.41 -12.43 -1.36
CA PRO A 250 11.39 -12.35 -0.31
C PRO A 250 11.42 -10.98 0.41
N SER A 251 10.25 -10.49 0.79
CA SER A 251 10.13 -9.17 1.44
C SER A 251 10.80 -9.08 2.79
N CYS A 252 11.07 -10.21 3.47
CA CYS A 252 11.79 -10.25 4.75
C CYS A 252 13.31 -10.38 4.60
N SER A 253 13.84 -10.37 3.37
CA SER A 253 15.28 -10.57 3.12
C SER A 253 16.11 -9.41 3.63
N VAL A 254 17.21 -9.72 4.29
CA VAL A 254 18.29 -8.77 4.51
C VAL A 254 19.06 -8.64 3.19
N VAL A 255 19.02 -7.47 2.58
CA VAL A 255 19.63 -7.25 1.26
C VAL A 255 21.05 -6.70 1.33
N GLY A 256 21.51 -6.33 2.52
CA GLY A 256 22.87 -5.89 2.77
C GLY A 256 22.97 -5.03 4.03
N ALA A 257 24.09 -4.34 4.17
CA ALA A 257 24.31 -3.36 5.21
C ALA A 257 24.26 -1.95 4.61
N VAL A 258 24.05 -0.93 5.45
CA VAL A 258 24.08 0.46 5.00
C VAL A 258 25.44 0.81 4.38
N SER A 259 25.42 1.66 3.35
CA SER A 259 26.64 2.19 2.73
C SER A 259 27.54 2.86 3.77
N SER A 260 28.85 2.76 3.56
CA SER A 260 29.85 3.49 4.36
C SER A 260 29.59 5.00 4.40
N TYR A 261 28.89 5.54 3.40
CA TYR A 261 28.44 6.93 3.36
C TYR A 261 27.67 7.30 4.66
N TYR A 262 26.73 6.46 5.08
CA TYR A 262 25.93 6.72 6.29
C TYR A 262 26.72 6.52 7.56
N VAL A 263 27.64 5.57 7.57
CA VAL A 263 28.54 5.32 8.71
C VAL A 263 29.42 6.55 8.96
N GLN A 264 30.02 7.07 7.90
CA GLN A 264 30.97 8.19 7.99
C GLN A 264 30.26 9.53 8.20
N ARG A 265 29.14 9.76 7.53
CA ARG A 265 28.43 11.05 7.58
C ARG A 265 27.54 11.21 8.80
N TYR A 266 26.83 10.15 9.21
CA TYR A 266 25.82 10.21 10.26
C TYR A 266 26.12 9.37 11.49
N GLY A 267 27.06 8.44 11.41
CA GLY A 267 27.43 7.59 12.53
C GLY A 267 26.60 6.32 12.67
N PHE A 268 25.98 5.83 11.60
CA PHE A 268 25.35 4.51 11.61
C PHE A 268 26.39 3.43 11.93
N PRO A 269 25.99 2.33 12.60
CA PRO A 269 26.88 1.18 12.74
C PRO A 269 27.18 0.57 11.36
N PRO A 270 28.43 0.13 11.11
CA PRO A 270 28.74 -0.56 9.84
C PRO A 270 27.93 -1.82 9.61
N GLY A 271 27.45 -2.43 10.69
CA GLY A 271 26.61 -3.63 10.66
C GLY A 271 25.11 -3.35 10.58
N CYS A 272 24.68 -2.09 10.47
CA CYS A 272 23.26 -1.78 10.32
C CYS A 272 22.70 -2.44 9.07
N LYS A 273 21.70 -3.32 9.24
CA LYS A 273 21.13 -4.10 8.14
C LYS A 273 20.06 -3.32 7.40
N VAL A 274 20.03 -3.50 6.09
CA VAL A 274 18.93 -3.05 5.24
C VAL A 274 18.07 -4.26 4.93
N VAL A 275 16.84 -4.26 5.40
CA VAL A 275 15.84 -5.26 5.07
C VAL A 275 15.08 -4.76 3.84
N ALA A 276 14.77 -5.65 2.90
CA ALA A 276 14.12 -5.27 1.66
C ALA A 276 12.94 -4.32 1.89
N PHE A 277 12.89 -3.25 1.13
CA PHE A 277 11.75 -2.32 1.12
C PHE A 277 10.62 -2.95 0.32
N THR A 278 9.39 -2.55 0.61
CA THR A 278 8.20 -3.01 -0.10
C THR A 278 7.27 -1.83 -0.44
N GLY A 279 6.12 -2.09 -1.03
CA GLY A 279 5.13 -1.06 -1.29
C GLY A 279 4.48 -0.55 -0.01
N ASP A 280 3.90 0.63 -0.07
CA ASP A 280 3.26 1.28 1.09
C ASP A 280 2.06 0.49 1.62
N ASN A 281 1.24 -0.09 0.73
CA ASN A 281 0.12 -0.92 1.17
C ASN A 281 0.56 -2.24 1.83
N PRO A 282 1.49 -3.01 1.25
CA PRO A 282 2.05 -4.16 1.97
C PRO A 282 2.70 -3.78 3.31
N ALA A 283 3.44 -2.67 3.36
CA ALA A 283 4.03 -2.20 4.61
C ALA A 283 2.97 -1.84 5.65
N SER A 284 1.85 -1.26 5.22
CA SER A 284 0.72 -0.94 6.10
C SER A 284 0.05 -2.20 6.66
N LEU A 285 -0.07 -3.27 5.87
CA LEU A 285 -0.55 -4.56 6.37
C LEU A 285 0.32 -5.03 7.56
N ALA A 286 1.64 -4.91 7.43
CA ALA A 286 2.57 -5.22 8.52
C ALA A 286 2.37 -4.29 9.71
N GLY A 287 2.18 -3.00 9.49
CA GLY A 287 1.94 -2.01 10.56
C GLY A 287 0.62 -2.22 11.29
N MET A 288 -0.41 -2.67 10.60
CA MET A 288 -1.69 -3.06 11.19
C MET A 288 -1.65 -4.44 11.86
N ARG A 289 -0.59 -5.20 11.64
CA ARG A 289 -0.35 -6.52 12.22
C ARG A 289 -1.48 -7.50 11.91
N LEU A 290 -1.94 -7.50 10.64
CA LEU A 290 -2.88 -8.50 10.18
C LEU A 290 -2.29 -9.89 10.34
N GLU A 291 -3.14 -10.82 10.70
CA GLU A 291 -2.86 -12.25 10.78
C GLU A 291 -3.74 -13.00 9.79
N GLU A 292 -3.46 -14.28 9.62
CA GLU A 292 -4.23 -15.15 8.75
C GLU A 292 -5.72 -15.07 9.05
N GLY A 293 -6.52 -14.79 8.03
CA GLY A 293 -7.98 -14.64 8.13
C GLY A 293 -8.45 -13.25 8.51
N ASP A 294 -7.54 -12.34 8.86
CA ASP A 294 -7.90 -10.96 9.19
C ASP A 294 -8.17 -10.12 7.93
N ILE A 295 -8.95 -9.07 8.14
CA ILE A 295 -9.25 -8.06 7.13
C ILE A 295 -9.14 -6.67 7.76
N ALA A 296 -8.55 -5.73 7.04
CA ALA A 296 -8.58 -4.33 7.43
C ALA A 296 -9.46 -3.56 6.46
N VAL A 297 -10.26 -2.66 7.01
CA VAL A 297 -11.17 -1.79 6.25
C VAL A 297 -10.80 -0.34 6.55
N SER A 298 -10.28 0.36 5.56
CA SER A 298 -10.03 1.79 5.65
C SER A 298 -11.25 2.54 5.15
N LEU A 299 -11.93 3.25 6.06
CA LEU A 299 -13.17 3.99 5.80
C LEU A 299 -12.84 5.48 5.61
N GLY A 300 -12.44 5.85 4.40
CA GLY A 300 -12.05 7.19 4.02
C GLY A 300 -12.92 7.76 2.90
N THR A 301 -12.41 8.76 2.20
CA THR A 301 -13.05 9.33 0.99
C THR A 301 -13.36 8.20 0.00
N SER A 302 -12.37 7.37 -0.30
CA SER A 302 -12.55 6.04 -0.88
C SER A 302 -12.30 5.01 0.22
N ASP A 303 -12.94 3.87 0.12
CA ASP A 303 -12.74 2.78 1.06
C ASP A 303 -11.75 1.76 0.46
N THR A 304 -10.89 1.20 1.29
CA THR A 304 -9.91 0.19 0.86
C THR A 304 -9.98 -1.01 1.80
N LEU A 305 -9.95 -2.20 1.21
CA LEU A 305 -9.82 -3.45 1.95
C LEU A 305 -8.41 -4.00 1.80
N PHE A 306 -7.86 -4.48 2.92
CA PHE A 306 -6.63 -5.25 2.98
C PHE A 306 -6.98 -6.65 3.46
N LEU A 307 -6.69 -7.66 2.65
CA LEU A 307 -7.04 -9.05 2.93
C LEU A 307 -5.78 -9.87 3.14
N TRP A 308 -5.79 -10.75 4.14
CA TRP A 308 -4.81 -11.83 4.23
C TRP A 308 -5.41 -13.07 3.59
N LEU A 309 -4.75 -13.61 2.57
CA LEU A 309 -5.19 -14.78 1.83
C LEU A 309 -4.21 -15.94 2.03
N GLN A 310 -4.73 -17.13 2.29
CA GLN A 310 -3.93 -18.36 2.24
C GLN A 310 -3.62 -18.75 0.81
N GLU A 311 -4.65 -18.78 -0.04
CA GLU A 311 -4.57 -19.11 -1.45
C GLU A 311 -5.26 -18.02 -2.27
N PRO A 312 -4.67 -17.58 -3.38
CA PRO A 312 -5.30 -16.58 -4.22
C PRO A 312 -6.35 -17.18 -5.14
N THR A 313 -7.45 -16.45 -5.33
CA THR A 313 -8.41 -16.70 -6.40
C THR A 313 -8.38 -15.50 -7.34
N PRO A 314 -7.56 -15.53 -8.40
CA PRO A 314 -7.41 -14.39 -9.29
C PRO A 314 -8.72 -13.98 -9.97
N ALA A 315 -8.96 -12.68 -10.04
CA ALA A 315 -10.15 -12.08 -10.61
C ALA A 315 -9.79 -10.89 -11.49
N LEU A 316 -10.78 -10.33 -12.19
CA LEU A 316 -10.58 -9.14 -13.01
C LEU A 316 -10.59 -7.85 -12.18
N GLU A 317 -11.01 -7.93 -10.93
CA GLU A 317 -11.06 -6.80 -10.00
C GLU A 317 -10.14 -7.07 -8.82
N GLY A 318 -9.60 -5.99 -8.25
CA GLY A 318 -8.68 -6.07 -7.14
C GLY A 318 -7.28 -6.50 -7.53
N HIS A 319 -6.41 -6.58 -6.54
CA HIS A 319 -5.01 -6.93 -6.71
C HIS A 319 -4.60 -7.97 -5.68
N ILE A 320 -3.95 -9.03 -6.14
CA ILE A 320 -3.36 -10.05 -5.27
C ILE A 320 -1.84 -9.90 -5.33
N PHE A 321 -1.21 -9.81 -4.16
CA PHE A 321 0.23 -9.68 -4.01
C PHE A 321 0.77 -10.81 -3.15
N CYS A 322 2.04 -11.13 -3.28
CA CYS A 322 2.74 -11.92 -2.28
C CYS A 322 2.68 -11.21 -0.93
N ASN A 323 2.50 -11.95 0.15
CA ASN A 323 2.41 -11.39 1.48
C ASN A 323 3.78 -10.87 1.94
N PRO A 324 3.86 -9.66 2.52
CA PRO A 324 5.15 -9.05 2.88
C PRO A 324 5.78 -9.67 4.14
N VAL A 325 5.02 -10.42 4.94
CA VAL A 325 5.49 -10.96 6.23
C VAL A 325 5.39 -12.48 6.32
N ASP A 326 4.82 -13.13 5.31
CA ASP A 326 4.70 -14.59 5.23
C ASP A 326 4.85 -15.03 3.77
N THR A 327 5.97 -15.71 3.46
CA THR A 327 6.31 -16.12 2.09
C THR A 327 5.40 -17.22 1.51
N GLN A 328 4.60 -17.88 2.34
CA GLN A 328 3.68 -18.93 1.93
C GLN A 328 2.27 -18.40 1.61
N HIS A 329 1.98 -17.18 2.00
CA HIS A 329 0.66 -16.58 1.88
C HIS A 329 0.65 -15.38 0.94
N TYR A 330 -0.52 -14.82 0.77
CA TYR A 330 -0.80 -13.70 -0.12
C TYR A 330 -1.57 -12.61 0.62
N MET A 331 -1.65 -11.46 0.01
CA MET A 331 -2.55 -10.40 0.44
C MET A 331 -3.32 -9.89 -0.78
N ALA A 332 -4.43 -9.22 -0.54
CA ALA A 332 -5.16 -8.57 -1.61
C ALA A 332 -5.59 -7.17 -1.21
N LEU A 333 -5.76 -6.33 -2.21
CA LEU A 333 -6.30 -4.98 -2.09
C LEU A 333 -7.55 -4.86 -2.94
N LEU A 334 -8.59 -4.24 -2.37
CA LEU A 334 -9.80 -3.84 -3.07
C LEU A 334 -10.07 -2.37 -2.77
N CYS A 335 -10.29 -1.58 -3.82
CA CYS A 335 -10.62 -0.16 -3.70
C CYS A 335 -12.07 0.07 -4.09
N PHE A 336 -12.79 0.86 -3.28
CA PHE A 336 -14.18 1.26 -3.51
C PHE A 336 -14.23 2.79 -3.51
N LYS A 337 -14.56 3.36 -4.67
CA LYS A 337 -14.52 4.82 -4.84
C LYS A 337 -15.63 5.53 -4.09
N ASN A 338 -16.81 4.90 -3.98
CA ASN A 338 -17.96 5.46 -3.27
C ASN A 338 -17.86 5.14 -1.77
N GLY A 339 -17.03 5.88 -1.06
CA GLY A 339 -16.80 5.74 0.37
C GLY A 339 -17.53 6.80 1.19
N SER A 340 -16.78 7.59 1.95
CA SER A 340 -17.35 8.59 2.88
C SER A 340 -18.16 9.66 2.18
N LEU A 341 -17.80 10.07 0.96
CA LEU A 341 -18.59 11.05 0.21
C LEU A 341 -20.02 10.56 -0.02
N MET A 342 -20.20 9.26 -0.29
CA MET A 342 -21.53 8.66 -0.44
C MET A 342 -22.26 8.62 0.91
N ARG A 343 -21.58 8.27 1.99
CA ARG A 343 -22.16 8.28 3.34
C ARG A 343 -22.57 9.69 3.76
N GLU A 344 -21.74 10.68 3.50
CA GLU A 344 -22.04 12.10 3.78
C GLU A 344 -23.24 12.58 2.96
N LYS A 345 -23.32 12.20 1.70
CA LYS A 345 -24.42 12.61 0.82
C LYS A 345 -25.77 12.05 1.28
N ILE A 346 -25.83 10.77 1.61
CA ILE A 346 -27.05 10.17 2.17
C ILE A 346 -27.38 10.75 3.55
N ARG A 347 -26.37 11.03 4.40
CA ARG A 347 -26.58 11.76 5.66
C ARG A 347 -27.28 13.09 5.40
N ASP A 348 -26.80 13.87 4.43
CA ASP A 348 -27.34 15.20 4.13
C ASP A 348 -28.76 15.13 3.58
N GLU A 349 -29.05 14.14 2.72
CA GLU A 349 -30.37 13.96 2.13
C GLU A 349 -31.39 13.34 3.08
N SER A 350 -30.99 12.40 3.93
CA SER A 350 -31.90 11.55 4.72
C SER A 350 -31.82 11.77 6.23
N ALA A 351 -30.74 12.34 6.75
CA ALA A 351 -30.52 12.52 8.19
C ALA A 351 -30.30 14.00 8.57
N SER A 352 -30.82 14.92 7.79
CA SER A 352 -30.76 16.38 8.07
C SER A 352 -29.33 16.88 8.33
N ARG A 353 -28.35 16.38 7.59
CA ARG A 353 -26.92 16.70 7.71
C ARG A 353 -26.31 16.38 9.08
N SER A 354 -26.88 15.46 9.82
CA SER A 354 -26.47 15.14 11.19
C SER A 354 -26.02 13.70 11.32
N TRP A 355 -24.79 13.48 11.76
CA TRP A 355 -24.29 12.14 12.10
C TRP A 355 -25.06 11.54 13.29
N SER A 356 -25.55 12.36 14.20
CA SER A 356 -26.39 11.90 15.31
C SER A 356 -27.70 11.30 14.79
N GLU A 357 -28.37 11.97 13.86
CA GLU A 357 -29.59 11.44 13.22
C GLU A 357 -29.28 10.21 12.36
N PHE A 358 -28.15 10.19 11.69
CA PHE A 358 -27.66 9.03 10.93
C PHE A 358 -27.53 7.80 11.85
N SER A 359 -26.89 7.99 13.00
CA SER A 359 -26.73 6.92 14.00
C SER A 359 -28.08 6.46 14.57
N LYS A 360 -29.01 7.39 14.80
CA LYS A 360 -30.38 7.03 15.24
C LYS A 360 -31.09 6.14 14.23
N ALA A 361 -30.91 6.39 12.94
CA ALA A 361 -31.46 5.54 11.89
C ALA A 361 -30.94 4.10 11.99
N LEU A 362 -29.63 3.93 12.22
CA LEU A 362 -29.02 2.62 12.39
C LEU A 362 -29.48 1.92 13.68
N GLN A 363 -29.73 2.68 14.75
CA GLN A 363 -30.24 2.15 16.02
C GLN A 363 -31.70 1.74 15.93
N SER A 364 -32.51 2.44 15.14
CA SER A 364 -33.97 2.21 15.02
C SER A 364 -34.35 1.18 13.97
N THR A 365 -33.40 0.77 13.13
CA THR A 365 -33.59 -0.27 12.12
C THR A 365 -32.94 -1.56 12.55
N GLU A 366 -33.44 -2.69 12.07
CA GLU A 366 -32.91 -4.00 12.40
C GLU A 366 -31.88 -4.48 11.39
N MET A 367 -30.99 -5.33 11.85
CA MET A 367 -30.07 -6.08 11.04
C MET A 367 -30.82 -6.80 9.90
N GLY A 368 -30.36 -6.65 8.65
CA GLY A 368 -31.03 -7.17 7.47
C GLY A 368 -32.06 -6.22 6.88
N ASN A 369 -32.39 -5.12 7.56
CA ASN A 369 -33.23 -4.03 7.06
C ASN A 369 -34.60 -4.49 6.54
N GLY A 370 -35.18 -5.54 7.13
CA GLY A 370 -36.44 -6.10 6.68
C GLY A 370 -36.40 -6.68 5.25
N GLY A 371 -35.23 -7.01 4.75
CA GLY A 371 -35.02 -7.52 3.40
C GLY A 371 -34.80 -6.43 2.34
N ASN A 372 -34.78 -5.16 2.72
CA ASN A 372 -34.50 -4.05 1.81
C ASN A 372 -33.01 -3.91 1.55
N LEU A 373 -32.59 -3.77 0.29
CA LEU A 373 -31.21 -3.64 -0.15
C LEU A 373 -31.00 -2.37 -0.95
N GLY A 374 -29.83 -1.76 -0.80
CA GLY A 374 -29.46 -0.61 -1.62
C GLY A 374 -27.97 -0.60 -1.94
N PHE A 375 -27.67 -0.19 -3.17
CA PHE A 375 -26.29 0.02 -3.64
C PHE A 375 -26.23 1.40 -4.30
N TYR A 376 -25.29 2.24 -3.83
CA TYR A 376 -25.28 3.67 -4.14
C TYR A 376 -23.94 4.07 -4.73
N PHE A 377 -23.95 4.46 -6.01
CA PHE A 377 -22.76 4.81 -6.77
C PHE A 377 -23.00 6.13 -7.52
N ASP A 378 -22.87 7.25 -6.84
CA ASP A 378 -23.07 8.57 -7.47
C ASP A 378 -21.92 8.93 -8.40
N VAL A 379 -20.74 8.34 -8.20
CA VAL A 379 -19.64 8.37 -9.16
C VAL A 379 -19.38 6.97 -9.67
N MET A 380 -18.74 6.85 -10.84
CA MET A 380 -18.39 5.54 -11.41
C MET A 380 -17.50 4.79 -10.42
N GLU A 381 -17.99 3.61 -9.98
CA GLU A 381 -17.26 2.76 -9.04
C GLU A 381 -16.09 2.05 -9.74
N ILE A 382 -15.09 1.64 -8.95
CA ILE A 382 -13.96 0.83 -9.39
C ILE A 382 -14.28 -0.66 -9.26
N THR A 383 -14.94 -1.05 -8.19
CA THR A 383 -15.22 -2.46 -7.85
C THR A 383 -16.72 -2.66 -7.59
N PRO A 384 -17.51 -3.07 -8.59
CA PRO A 384 -17.24 -3.13 -10.03
C PRO A 384 -17.43 -1.77 -10.73
N GLU A 385 -17.19 -1.69 -12.03
CA GLU A 385 -17.52 -0.50 -12.82
C GLU A 385 -19.03 -0.37 -12.96
N ILE A 386 -19.66 0.43 -12.10
CA ILE A 386 -21.10 0.67 -12.07
C ILE A 386 -21.37 2.09 -11.57
N VAL A 387 -22.48 2.68 -12.00
CA VAL A 387 -22.94 4.00 -11.58
C VAL A 387 -24.45 3.94 -11.32
N GLY A 388 -24.92 4.83 -10.45
CA GLY A 388 -26.35 4.98 -10.14
C GLY A 388 -26.71 4.47 -8.75
N ARG A 389 -27.97 4.73 -8.38
CA ARG A 389 -28.53 4.27 -7.10
C ARG A 389 -29.52 3.15 -7.39
N HIS A 390 -29.32 2.01 -6.73
CA HIS A 390 -30.10 0.79 -6.97
C HIS A 390 -30.71 0.32 -5.66
N ARG A 391 -32.03 0.37 -5.56
CA ARG A 391 -32.78 0.00 -4.36
C ARG A 391 -33.73 -1.14 -4.67
N PHE A 392 -33.75 -2.15 -3.80
CA PHE A 392 -34.57 -3.34 -3.95
C PHE A 392 -35.37 -3.59 -2.67
N SER A 393 -36.70 -3.75 -2.83
CA SER A 393 -37.58 -4.07 -1.70
C SER A 393 -37.38 -5.51 -1.21
N ALA A 394 -38.03 -5.83 -0.07
CA ALA A 394 -38.01 -7.19 0.50
C ALA A 394 -38.57 -8.25 -0.49
N GLU A 395 -39.41 -7.85 -1.43
CA GLU A 395 -39.96 -8.71 -2.48
C GLU A 395 -39.05 -8.76 -3.74
N ASN A 396 -37.81 -8.29 -3.62
CA ASN A 396 -36.82 -8.26 -4.68
C ASN A 396 -37.26 -7.43 -5.91
N ARG A 397 -38.02 -6.37 -5.66
CA ARG A 397 -38.44 -5.41 -6.70
C ARG A 397 -37.64 -4.13 -6.62
N GLU A 398 -37.21 -3.62 -7.75
CA GLU A 398 -36.53 -2.32 -7.80
C GLU A 398 -37.54 -1.21 -7.44
N VAL A 399 -37.11 -0.33 -6.50
CA VAL A 399 -37.87 0.82 -6.04
C VAL A 399 -37.02 2.09 -6.18
N SER A 400 -37.70 3.24 -6.26
CA SER A 400 -37.00 4.52 -6.47
C SER A 400 -36.60 5.23 -5.20
N ALA A 401 -37.15 4.84 -4.04
CA ALA A 401 -36.88 5.48 -2.77
C ALA A 401 -37.19 4.55 -1.60
N PHE A 402 -36.55 4.83 -0.46
CA PHE A 402 -36.86 4.23 0.84
C PHE A 402 -37.19 5.32 1.86
N PRO A 403 -37.90 5.00 2.95
CA PRO A 403 -37.94 5.88 4.11
C PRO A 403 -36.52 6.21 4.59
N TRP A 404 -36.37 7.35 5.24
CA TRP A 404 -35.05 7.90 5.61
C TRP A 404 -34.16 6.93 6.40
N ASP A 405 -34.73 6.22 7.37
CA ASP A 405 -33.98 5.27 8.20
C ASP A 405 -33.65 3.97 7.46
N VAL A 406 -34.55 3.48 6.62
CA VAL A 406 -34.32 2.33 5.74
C VAL A 406 -33.23 2.65 4.72
N GLU A 407 -33.22 3.87 4.16
CA GLU A 407 -32.19 4.33 3.21
C GLU A 407 -30.79 4.30 3.82
N ILE A 408 -30.65 4.82 5.03
CA ILE A 408 -29.37 4.89 5.72
C ILE A 408 -28.85 3.49 6.01
N ARG A 409 -29.68 2.59 6.54
CA ARG A 409 -29.26 1.20 6.80
C ARG A 409 -28.94 0.48 5.48
N ALA A 410 -29.74 0.66 4.46
CA ALA A 410 -29.51 0.06 3.15
C ALA A 410 -28.16 0.48 2.56
N LEU A 411 -27.81 1.77 2.67
CA LEU A 411 -26.51 2.28 2.24
C LEU A 411 -25.36 1.54 2.94
N ILE A 412 -25.39 1.50 4.27
CA ILE A 412 -24.25 0.94 5.05
C ILE A 412 -24.19 -0.58 4.88
N GLU A 413 -25.31 -1.29 4.99
CA GLU A 413 -25.33 -2.73 4.73
C GLU A 413 -24.88 -3.06 3.32
N GLY A 414 -25.38 -2.32 2.33
CA GLY A 414 -25.00 -2.52 0.93
C GLY A 414 -23.52 -2.30 0.67
N GLN A 415 -22.92 -1.25 1.23
CA GLN A 415 -21.48 -1.00 1.12
C GLN A 415 -20.66 -2.16 1.71
N PHE A 416 -21.02 -2.64 2.88
CA PHE A 416 -20.25 -3.71 3.54
C PHE A 416 -20.51 -5.09 2.92
N MET A 417 -21.73 -5.36 2.44
CA MET A 417 -22.04 -6.59 1.71
C MET A 417 -21.26 -6.66 0.41
N ALA A 418 -21.19 -5.57 -0.36
CA ALA A 418 -20.39 -5.50 -1.57
C ALA A 418 -18.91 -5.79 -1.28
N LYS A 419 -18.36 -5.20 -0.20
CA LYS A 419 -16.99 -5.45 0.23
C LYS A 419 -16.76 -6.93 0.55
N ARG A 420 -17.65 -7.56 1.30
CA ARG A 420 -17.55 -8.98 1.64
C ARG A 420 -17.61 -9.88 0.40
N ILE A 421 -18.55 -9.63 -0.50
CA ILE A 421 -18.73 -10.42 -1.72
C ILE A 421 -17.46 -10.37 -2.59
N HIS A 422 -16.92 -9.17 -2.81
CA HIS A 422 -15.71 -9.00 -3.61
C HIS A 422 -14.47 -9.57 -2.91
N ALA A 423 -14.39 -9.47 -1.58
CA ALA A 423 -13.31 -10.10 -0.81
C ALA A 423 -13.34 -11.63 -0.96
N GLU A 424 -14.52 -12.23 -0.82
CA GLU A 424 -14.70 -13.68 -0.97
C GLU A 424 -14.37 -14.12 -2.40
N GLY A 425 -14.66 -13.29 -3.40
CA GLY A 425 -14.30 -13.54 -4.79
C GLY A 425 -12.80 -13.65 -5.05
N LEU A 426 -11.96 -13.03 -4.20
CA LEU A 426 -10.51 -13.12 -4.26
C LEU A 426 -9.91 -14.27 -3.43
N GLY A 427 -10.76 -15.06 -2.77
CA GLY A 427 -10.34 -16.18 -1.94
C GLY A 427 -10.38 -15.93 -0.44
N TYR A 428 -10.78 -14.73 0.00
CA TYR A 428 -10.94 -14.43 1.42
C TYR A 428 -12.07 -15.28 2.03
N ARG A 429 -11.84 -15.77 3.25
CA ARG A 429 -12.85 -16.51 4.02
C ARG A 429 -12.82 -16.02 5.46
N VAL A 430 -14.01 -15.77 6.03
CA VAL A 430 -14.17 -15.50 7.46
C VAL A 430 -13.89 -16.79 8.23
N MET A 431 -13.00 -16.71 9.21
CA MET A 431 -12.57 -17.82 10.06
C MET A 431 -13.04 -17.58 11.50
N PRO A 432 -13.06 -18.62 12.37
CA PRO A 432 -13.47 -18.44 13.77
C PRO A 432 -12.67 -17.38 14.53
N LYS A 433 -11.39 -17.18 14.19
CA LYS A 433 -10.50 -16.20 14.84
C LYS A 433 -10.34 -14.90 14.05
N THR A 434 -11.11 -14.69 12.98
CA THR A 434 -11.05 -13.47 12.17
C THR A 434 -11.30 -12.24 13.02
N LYS A 435 -10.43 -11.23 12.84
CA LYS A 435 -10.62 -9.87 13.35
C LYS A 435 -10.77 -8.93 12.18
N ILE A 436 -11.66 -7.96 12.31
CA ILE A 436 -11.80 -6.87 11.36
C ILE A 436 -11.15 -5.65 11.98
N LEU A 437 -10.17 -5.06 11.29
CA LEU A 437 -9.50 -3.84 11.74
C LEU A 437 -10.08 -2.66 10.96
N ALA A 438 -10.77 -1.76 11.65
CA ALA A 438 -11.35 -0.57 11.03
C ALA A 438 -10.47 0.65 11.28
N THR A 439 -10.28 1.45 10.22
CA THR A 439 -9.48 2.67 10.22
C THR A 439 -10.20 3.77 9.46
N GLY A 440 -9.67 4.99 9.52
CA GLY A 440 -10.26 6.13 8.82
C GLY A 440 -11.35 6.84 9.61
N GLY A 441 -11.95 7.89 9.02
CA GLY A 441 -12.88 8.77 9.71
C GLY A 441 -14.13 8.08 10.26
N ALA A 442 -14.75 7.18 9.50
CA ALA A 442 -15.95 6.47 9.93
C ALA A 442 -15.69 5.43 11.01
N SER A 443 -14.43 5.09 11.30
CA SER A 443 -14.08 4.18 12.40
C SER A 443 -14.39 4.74 13.79
N HIS A 444 -14.74 6.01 13.88
CA HIS A 444 -15.20 6.63 15.12
C HIS A 444 -16.72 6.50 15.34
N ASN A 445 -17.46 6.01 14.36
CA ASN A 445 -18.91 5.82 14.46
C ASN A 445 -19.22 4.36 14.82
N ARG A 446 -19.60 4.13 16.07
CA ARG A 446 -19.88 2.78 16.60
C ARG A 446 -21.03 2.08 15.89
N ASP A 447 -22.06 2.82 15.46
CA ASP A 447 -23.20 2.23 14.78
C ASP A 447 -22.86 1.73 13.39
N ILE A 448 -22.00 2.45 12.68
CA ILE A 448 -21.43 1.97 11.40
C ILE A 448 -20.59 0.72 11.63
N LEU A 449 -19.75 0.70 12.66
CA LEU A 449 -18.91 -0.46 12.97
C LEU A 449 -19.73 -1.68 13.40
N GLN A 450 -20.88 -1.46 14.05
CA GLN A 450 -21.80 -2.55 14.40
C GLN A 450 -22.33 -3.23 13.13
N VAL A 451 -22.72 -2.46 12.12
CA VAL A 451 -23.16 -3.01 10.83
C VAL A 451 -22.03 -3.80 10.16
N LEU A 452 -20.81 -3.28 10.21
CA LEU A 452 -19.63 -3.98 9.68
C LEU A 452 -19.43 -5.34 10.37
N ALA A 453 -19.52 -5.38 11.70
CA ALA A 453 -19.41 -6.62 12.48
C ALA A 453 -20.52 -7.61 12.09
N ASP A 454 -21.74 -7.13 11.95
CA ASP A 454 -22.90 -7.94 11.60
C ASP A 454 -22.78 -8.54 10.20
N VAL A 455 -22.39 -7.74 9.20
CA VAL A 455 -22.26 -8.19 7.82
C VAL A 455 -21.14 -9.22 7.65
N PHE A 456 -20.01 -9.03 8.32
CA PHE A 456 -18.88 -9.97 8.23
C PHE A 456 -18.99 -11.13 9.24
N GLY A 457 -19.84 -11.01 10.24
CA GLY A 457 -19.96 -12.04 11.28
C GLY A 457 -18.69 -12.20 12.12
N ALA A 458 -17.98 -11.11 12.38
CA ALA A 458 -16.70 -11.10 13.10
C ALA A 458 -16.55 -9.84 13.94
N PRO A 459 -15.76 -9.87 15.03
CA PRO A 459 -15.54 -8.69 15.85
C PRO A 459 -14.75 -7.62 15.12
N VAL A 460 -15.10 -6.35 15.37
CA VAL A 460 -14.45 -5.18 14.79
C VAL A 460 -13.61 -4.49 15.85
N TYR A 461 -12.35 -4.25 15.51
CA TYR A 461 -11.39 -3.51 16.33
C TYR A 461 -11.02 -2.23 15.61
N VAL A 462 -10.68 -1.20 16.38
CA VAL A 462 -10.15 0.07 15.86
C VAL A 462 -8.65 0.14 16.16
N ILE A 463 -7.89 0.52 15.17
CA ILE A 463 -6.43 0.67 15.28
C ILE A 463 -6.03 2.03 14.74
N ASP A 464 -5.02 2.66 15.41
CA ASP A 464 -4.39 3.87 14.91
C ASP A 464 -3.41 3.51 13.79
N THR A 465 -3.62 4.10 12.61
CA THR A 465 -2.84 3.81 11.40
C THR A 465 -2.14 5.03 10.83
N ALA A 466 -2.04 6.12 11.60
CA ALA A 466 -1.48 7.39 11.09
C ALA A 466 -0.11 7.22 10.42
N ASN A 467 0.70 6.26 10.87
CA ASN A 467 2.03 5.98 10.35
C ASN A 467 2.21 4.47 10.05
N SER A 468 1.16 3.77 9.64
CA SER A 468 1.19 2.31 9.50
C SER A 468 2.28 1.81 8.54
N ALA A 469 2.54 2.50 7.43
CA ALA A 469 3.60 2.12 6.49
C ALA A 469 4.99 2.28 7.10
N CYS A 470 5.26 3.36 7.81
CA CYS A 470 6.52 3.57 8.54
C CYS A 470 6.70 2.55 9.65
N VAL A 471 5.69 2.41 10.50
CA VAL A 471 5.72 1.50 11.65
C VAL A 471 5.84 0.06 11.17
N GLY A 472 5.08 -0.31 10.14
CA GLY A 472 5.18 -1.63 9.51
C GLY A 472 6.56 -1.90 8.93
N SER A 473 7.21 -0.89 8.39
CA SER A 473 8.59 -1.00 7.90
C SER A 473 9.59 -1.24 9.03
N ALA A 474 9.44 -0.53 10.15
CA ALA A 474 10.28 -0.77 11.34
C ALA A 474 10.06 -2.18 11.90
N TYR A 475 8.81 -2.65 11.97
CA TYR A 475 8.49 -4.01 12.39
C TYR A 475 9.12 -5.05 11.46
N ARG A 476 9.09 -4.83 10.15
CA ARG A 476 9.73 -5.71 9.17
C ARG A 476 11.26 -5.69 9.29
N ALA A 477 11.84 -4.57 9.69
CA ALA A 477 13.27 -4.50 9.99
C ALA A 477 13.63 -5.42 11.17
N PHE A 478 12.85 -5.40 12.24
CA PHE A 478 13.01 -6.36 13.35
C PHE A 478 12.81 -7.80 12.89
N HIS A 479 11.81 -8.04 12.07
CA HIS A 479 11.53 -9.38 11.52
C HIS A 479 12.70 -9.88 10.66
N GLY A 480 13.28 -9.02 9.83
CA GLY A 480 14.45 -9.37 9.03
C GLY A 480 15.65 -9.76 9.88
N LEU A 481 15.89 -9.09 11.02
CA LEU A 481 16.94 -9.45 11.96
C LEU A 481 16.68 -10.82 12.61
N ALA A 482 15.43 -11.18 12.83
CA ALA A 482 15.03 -12.46 13.43
C ALA A 482 14.86 -13.58 12.40
N ALA A 483 14.93 -13.29 11.10
CA ALA A 483 14.63 -14.26 10.03
C ALA A 483 15.58 -15.46 10.03
N GLU A 484 16.80 -15.32 10.48
CA GLU A 484 17.77 -16.43 10.59
C GLU A 484 17.35 -17.48 11.63
N THR A 485 16.45 -17.12 12.56
CA THR A 485 15.94 -18.00 13.61
C THR A 485 14.55 -18.54 13.33
N ASP A 486 14.00 -18.26 12.13
CA ASP A 486 12.70 -18.74 11.66
C ASP A 486 11.52 -18.29 12.56
N VAL A 487 11.65 -17.11 13.19
CA VAL A 487 10.61 -16.55 14.06
C VAL A 487 9.50 -15.94 13.19
N PRO A 488 8.22 -16.31 13.39
CA PRO A 488 7.13 -15.72 12.64
C PRO A 488 6.95 -14.23 13.00
N PHE A 489 6.44 -13.46 12.05
CA PHE A 489 6.23 -12.02 12.22
C PHE A 489 5.34 -11.70 13.44
N SER A 490 4.30 -12.50 13.69
CA SER A 490 3.41 -12.31 14.84
C SER A 490 4.14 -12.34 16.19
N GLU A 491 5.18 -13.17 16.32
CA GLU A 491 6.02 -13.20 17.52
C GLU A 491 6.89 -11.95 17.66
N VAL A 492 7.42 -11.46 16.54
CA VAL A 492 8.26 -10.26 16.52
C VAL A 492 7.48 -9.03 16.99
N VAL A 493 6.20 -8.94 16.65
CA VAL A 493 5.36 -7.76 16.93
C VAL A 493 4.44 -7.93 18.15
N LYS A 494 4.61 -8.98 18.95
CA LYS A 494 3.73 -9.27 20.09
C LYS A 494 3.67 -8.18 21.16
N LEU A 495 4.71 -7.35 21.28
CA LEU A 495 4.75 -6.25 22.25
C LEU A 495 4.07 -4.98 21.74
N ALA A 496 3.65 -4.94 20.48
CA ALA A 496 2.97 -3.77 19.93
C ALA A 496 1.60 -3.56 20.60
N PRO A 497 1.11 -2.31 20.71
CA PRO A 497 -0.18 -2.02 21.33
C PRO A 497 -1.33 -2.77 20.65
N ASN A 498 -2.20 -3.40 21.44
CA ASN A 498 -3.36 -4.11 20.92
C ASN A 498 -4.39 -3.14 20.35
N PRO A 499 -5.08 -3.50 19.24
CA PRO A 499 -6.22 -2.75 18.78
C PRO A 499 -7.37 -2.81 19.80
N ARG A 500 -8.26 -1.80 19.77
CA ARG A 500 -9.37 -1.68 20.70
C ARG A 500 -10.64 -2.32 20.11
N LEU A 501 -11.27 -3.23 20.86
CA LEU A 501 -12.55 -3.81 20.46
C LEU A 501 -13.63 -2.72 20.40
N ALA A 502 -14.32 -2.61 19.25
CA ALA A 502 -15.36 -1.60 19.04
C ALA A 502 -16.75 -2.20 18.85
N ALA A 503 -16.88 -3.38 18.26
CA ALA A 503 -18.16 -4.04 18.04
C ALA A 503 -17.99 -5.55 17.94
N THR A 504 -19.01 -6.28 18.40
CA THR A 504 -19.12 -7.73 18.20
C THR A 504 -20.39 -8.02 17.41
N PRO A 505 -20.43 -9.12 16.62
CA PRO A 505 -21.63 -9.43 15.83
C PRO A 505 -22.87 -9.58 16.71
N THR A 506 -23.99 -9.04 16.25
CA THR A 506 -25.30 -9.26 16.85
C THR A 506 -25.67 -10.74 16.72
N PRO A 507 -26.31 -11.38 17.74
CA PRO A 507 -26.79 -12.75 17.63
C PRO A 507 -27.63 -12.96 16.35
N GLY A 508 -27.32 -14.00 15.58
CA GLY A 508 -27.99 -14.27 14.30
C GLY A 508 -27.33 -13.61 13.08
N ALA A 509 -26.28 -12.81 13.26
CA ALA A 509 -25.59 -12.10 12.17
C ALA A 509 -25.02 -13.05 11.09
N SER A 510 -24.63 -14.27 11.44
CA SER A 510 -24.10 -15.26 10.50
C SER A 510 -25.06 -15.61 9.34
N GLN A 511 -26.34 -15.30 9.48
CA GLN A 511 -27.34 -15.54 8.44
C GLN A 511 -27.41 -14.41 7.39
N LEU A 512 -26.85 -13.23 7.69
CA LEU A 512 -26.87 -12.08 6.77
C LEU A 512 -25.99 -12.24 5.54
N GLY A 513 -24.96 -13.05 5.63
CA GLY A 513 -24.00 -13.25 4.55
C GLY A 513 -24.17 -14.56 3.78
N ALA A 514 -25.22 -15.32 4.06
CA ALA A 514 -25.48 -16.54 3.32
C ALA A 514 -26.07 -16.21 1.95
N PRO A 515 -25.54 -16.75 0.85
CA PRO A 515 -26.16 -16.57 -0.45
C PRO A 515 -27.56 -17.21 -0.42
N SER A 516 -28.58 -16.42 -0.74
CA SER A 516 -29.92 -16.90 -0.95
C SER A 516 -30.08 -17.50 -2.33
#